data_4b90f115860b9f0d9706be6d0ad8a5ae
#
_entry.id   4b90f115860b9f0d9706be6d0ad8a5ae
#
_cell.length_a   1.000
_cell.length_b   1.000
_cell.length_c   1.000
_cell.angle_alpha   90.00
_cell.angle_beta   90.00
_cell.angle_gamma   90.00
#
_symmetry.space_group_name_H-M   'P 1'
#
loop_
_entity.id
_entity.type
_entity.pdbx_description
1 polymer ?
#
loop_
_entity_poly.entity_id
_entity_poly.type
_entity_poly.pdbx_seq_one_letter_code
_entity_poly.pdbx_strand_id
1 'polypeptide(L)'
;MISPFFPEAHGLRAEFERRVGPSRSLDQARFVWDYWHVPGQYSYLRTPARRFFPPPIYGRLLATVRAWGAATLGCAAVSDPWLSYYLDGGRQELHADVPQGPWSYVYSLTRDPGFTGGETVLLRDEVLDYWTGFDAERPLERDDLLHRISSEFDQLVVFDSRVPHGVSAVRGTTDPLRSRVVLHGWFRPPTLTIHGGLRPDQITEATAALSEHWAQASRACGPLSGVAVWEVAIDPDGSAHPRPLTGTLVATAHSAAGPQAAIRRMTDVLAGTRFPPATQPSTLLFPVSAGFR
;
A
#
# COMPACT_ATOMS: atom_id res chain seq x y z
N MET A 1 5.89 7.63 -2.75
CA MET A 1 4.93 8.68 -3.18
C MET A 1 5.00 8.88 -4.67
N ILE A 2 3.86 9.10 -5.33
CA ILE A 2 3.75 9.28 -6.78
C ILE A 2 2.78 10.44 -7.03
N SER A 3 3.18 11.44 -7.81
CA SER A 3 2.35 12.58 -8.23
C SER A 3 2.91 13.15 -9.55
N PRO A 4 2.08 13.38 -10.58
CA PRO A 4 0.67 13.00 -10.68
C PRO A 4 0.49 11.49 -10.82
N PHE A 5 -0.66 10.94 -10.36
CA PHE A 5 -0.91 9.50 -10.39
C PHE A 5 -2.03 9.08 -11.34
N PHE A 6 -3.17 9.77 -11.32
CA PHE A 6 -4.35 9.37 -12.11
C PHE A 6 -4.75 10.44 -13.13
N PRO A 7 -4.74 10.14 -14.44
CA PRO A 7 -5.01 11.13 -15.49
C PRO A 7 -6.35 11.86 -15.37
N GLU A 8 -7.35 11.23 -14.72
CA GLU A 8 -8.69 11.81 -14.56
C GLU A 8 -8.96 12.29 -13.11
N ALA A 9 -7.93 12.64 -12.34
CA ALA A 9 -8.04 13.14 -10.97
C ALA A 9 -9.00 14.32 -10.85
N HIS A 10 -8.96 15.25 -11.81
CA HIS A 10 -9.87 16.40 -11.87
C HIS A 10 -11.34 15.98 -12.03
N GLY A 11 -11.62 14.91 -12.77
CA GLY A 11 -12.97 14.35 -12.93
C GLY A 11 -13.52 13.77 -11.63
N LEU A 12 -12.68 13.03 -10.86
CA LEU A 12 -13.05 12.56 -9.53
C LEU A 12 -13.31 13.72 -8.57
N ARG A 13 -12.46 14.73 -8.60
CA ARG A 13 -12.64 15.91 -7.75
C ARG A 13 -13.90 16.69 -8.11
N ALA A 14 -14.17 16.90 -9.37
CA ALA A 14 -15.40 17.56 -9.85
C ALA A 14 -16.66 16.81 -9.41
N GLU A 15 -16.63 15.47 -9.43
CA GLU A 15 -17.75 14.66 -8.94
C GLU A 15 -17.95 14.82 -7.43
N PHE A 16 -16.88 14.89 -6.65
CA PHE A 16 -16.93 15.18 -5.22
C PHE A 16 -17.57 16.57 -4.98
N GLU A 17 -17.09 17.60 -5.67
CA GLU A 17 -17.59 18.98 -5.55
C GLU A 17 -19.07 19.07 -5.91
N ARG A 18 -19.51 18.40 -6.99
CA ARG A 18 -20.90 18.36 -7.41
C ARG A 18 -21.81 17.74 -6.36
N ARG A 19 -21.38 16.68 -5.68
CA ARG A 19 -22.21 15.96 -4.69
C ARG A 19 -22.19 16.59 -3.30
N VAL A 20 -21.14 17.30 -2.95
CA VAL A 20 -20.94 17.86 -1.62
C VAL A 20 -21.21 19.38 -1.61
N GLY A 21 -21.20 20.02 -2.79
CA GLY A 21 -21.39 21.46 -2.95
C GLY A 21 -22.81 21.96 -2.63
N PRO A 22 -23.01 23.29 -2.69
CA PRO A 22 -24.26 23.92 -2.27
C PRO A 22 -25.48 23.53 -3.12
N SER A 23 -25.29 23.09 -4.36
CA SER A 23 -26.36 22.64 -5.27
C SER A 23 -26.83 21.20 -5.02
N ARG A 24 -26.29 20.51 -4.02
CA ARG A 24 -26.69 19.15 -3.67
C ARG A 24 -28.16 19.06 -3.26
N SER A 25 -28.84 17.97 -3.65
CA SER A 25 -30.12 17.60 -3.05
C SER A 25 -29.90 17.14 -1.62
N LEU A 26 -30.43 17.85 -0.64
CA LEU A 26 -30.30 17.57 0.76
C LEU A 26 -30.81 16.17 1.15
N ASP A 27 -31.80 15.65 0.40
CA ASP A 27 -32.44 14.36 0.72
C ASP A 27 -31.60 13.15 0.33
N GLN A 28 -30.76 13.26 -0.70
CA GLN A 28 -29.95 12.14 -1.20
C GLN A 28 -28.57 12.05 -0.52
N ALA A 29 -28.02 13.14 -0.01
CA ALA A 29 -26.69 13.17 0.59
C ALA A 29 -26.67 12.86 2.09
N ARG A 30 -27.84 12.89 2.75
CA ARG A 30 -27.96 12.91 4.22
C ARG A 30 -27.43 11.66 4.90
N PHE A 31 -27.47 10.48 4.25
CA PHE A 31 -27.09 9.19 4.80
C PHE A 31 -25.99 8.48 4.01
N VAL A 32 -25.28 9.20 3.15
CA VAL A 32 -24.16 8.65 2.37
C VAL A 32 -22.91 8.50 3.20
N TRP A 33 -22.78 9.28 4.28
CA TRP A 33 -21.59 9.39 5.08
C TRP A 33 -21.72 8.76 6.45
N ASP A 34 -20.77 7.87 6.81
CA ASP A 34 -20.54 7.44 8.17
C ASP A 34 -19.70 8.50 8.88
N TYR A 35 -20.16 8.98 10.03
CA TYR A 35 -19.31 9.67 10.96
C TYR A 35 -18.55 8.63 11.78
N TRP A 36 -17.30 8.40 11.40
CA TRP A 36 -16.41 7.45 12.07
C TRP A 36 -15.74 8.16 13.25
N HIS A 37 -16.30 7.93 14.42
CA HIS A 37 -15.81 8.53 15.65
C HIS A 37 -15.55 7.48 16.71
N VAL A 38 -14.29 7.39 17.14
CA VAL A 38 -13.86 6.61 18.31
C VAL A 38 -13.13 7.59 19.24
N PRO A 39 -13.64 7.85 20.47
CA PRO A 39 -13.02 8.80 21.39
C PRO A 39 -11.52 8.55 21.58
N GLY A 40 -10.71 9.60 21.44
CA GLY A 40 -9.27 9.50 21.56
C GLY A 40 -8.53 8.86 20.36
N GLN A 41 -9.23 8.32 19.36
CA GLN A 41 -8.61 7.63 18.23
C GLN A 41 -8.95 8.24 16.87
N TYR A 42 -10.23 8.28 16.48
CA TYR A 42 -10.65 8.69 15.14
C TYR A 42 -11.76 9.71 15.18
N SER A 43 -11.73 10.65 14.23
CA SER A 43 -12.83 11.57 13.99
C SER A 43 -12.79 12.05 12.53
N TYR A 44 -13.61 11.46 11.67
CA TYR A 44 -13.73 11.86 10.26
C TYR A 44 -14.99 11.29 9.62
N LEU A 45 -15.32 11.75 8.42
CA LEU A 45 -16.44 11.24 7.64
C LEU A 45 -15.93 10.35 6.50
N ARG A 46 -16.60 9.22 6.26
CA ARG A 46 -16.26 8.28 5.21
C ARG A 46 -17.49 7.70 4.52
N THR A 47 -17.31 7.23 3.31
CA THR A 47 -18.31 6.44 2.56
C THR A 47 -17.60 5.45 1.64
N PRO A 48 -18.20 4.29 1.28
CA PRO A 48 -17.64 3.43 0.25
C PRO A 48 -17.53 4.18 -1.09
N ALA A 49 -16.32 4.33 -1.63
CA ALA A 49 -16.08 5.13 -2.84
C ALA A 49 -16.90 4.63 -4.05
N ARG A 50 -17.14 3.32 -4.16
CA ARG A 50 -17.98 2.72 -5.21
C ARG A 50 -19.43 3.19 -5.22
N ARG A 51 -19.95 3.65 -4.07
CA ARG A 51 -21.31 4.19 -3.94
C ARG A 51 -21.36 5.68 -4.25
N PHE A 52 -20.20 6.31 -4.20
CA PHE A 52 -20.10 7.75 -4.36
C PHE A 52 -19.76 8.16 -5.79
N PHE A 53 -18.78 7.53 -6.42
CA PHE A 53 -18.35 7.88 -7.77
C PHE A 53 -19.12 7.12 -8.85
N PRO A 54 -19.33 7.73 -10.04
CA PRO A 54 -19.86 7.03 -11.19
C PRO A 54 -18.98 5.81 -11.57
N PRO A 55 -19.60 4.64 -11.88
CA PRO A 55 -18.87 3.41 -12.15
C PRO A 55 -17.75 3.52 -13.19
N PRO A 56 -17.88 4.28 -14.32
CA PRO A 56 -16.82 4.35 -15.31
C PRO A 56 -15.52 4.97 -14.79
N ILE A 57 -15.58 6.13 -14.13
CA ILE A 57 -14.37 6.80 -13.62
C ILE A 57 -13.79 6.05 -12.42
N TYR A 58 -14.66 5.52 -11.54
CA TYR A 58 -14.25 4.67 -10.42
C TYR A 58 -13.52 3.41 -10.90
N GLY A 59 -14.05 2.75 -11.92
CA GLY A 59 -13.44 1.55 -12.51
C GLY A 59 -12.05 1.84 -13.09
N ARG A 60 -11.86 2.98 -13.78
CA ARG A 60 -10.55 3.37 -14.31
C ARG A 60 -9.54 3.71 -13.21
N LEU A 61 -9.96 4.39 -12.14
CA LEU A 61 -9.10 4.60 -10.97
C LEU A 61 -8.61 3.27 -10.39
N LEU A 62 -9.54 2.33 -10.13
CA LEU A 62 -9.17 1.01 -9.59
C LEU A 62 -8.26 0.24 -10.55
N ALA A 63 -8.49 0.32 -11.85
CA ALA A 63 -7.63 -0.31 -12.84
C ALA A 63 -6.20 0.28 -12.78
N THR A 64 -6.07 1.60 -12.65
CA THR A 64 -4.78 2.28 -12.51
C THR A 64 -4.05 1.85 -11.23
N VAL A 65 -4.74 1.85 -10.08
CA VAL A 65 -4.15 1.40 -8.80
C VAL A 65 -3.70 -0.06 -8.88
N ARG A 66 -4.52 -0.95 -9.45
CA ARG A 66 -4.21 -2.38 -9.62
C ARG A 66 -3.03 -2.60 -10.55
N ALA A 67 -2.98 -1.90 -11.69
CA ALA A 67 -1.88 -2.01 -12.64
C ALA A 67 -0.55 -1.56 -12.02
N TRP A 68 -0.56 -0.45 -11.28
CA TRP A 68 0.61 0.03 -10.56
C TRP A 68 1.04 -0.98 -9.46
N GLY A 69 0.09 -1.48 -8.68
CA GLY A 69 0.35 -2.47 -7.63
C GLY A 69 0.91 -3.78 -8.17
N ALA A 70 0.39 -4.26 -9.29
CA ALA A 70 0.92 -5.45 -9.97
C ALA A 70 2.37 -5.25 -10.43
N ALA A 71 2.66 -4.12 -11.09
CA ALA A 71 3.99 -3.84 -11.65
C ALA A 71 5.05 -3.54 -10.58
N THR A 72 4.66 -2.92 -9.46
CA THR A 72 5.60 -2.42 -8.43
C THR A 72 5.71 -3.35 -7.23
N LEU A 73 4.58 -3.88 -6.77
CA LEU A 73 4.45 -4.64 -5.52
C LEU A 73 4.14 -6.13 -5.75
N GLY A 74 3.81 -6.52 -6.98
CA GLY A 74 3.24 -7.83 -7.29
C GLY A 74 1.80 -8.03 -6.79
N CYS A 75 1.13 -6.98 -6.36
CA CYS A 75 -0.23 -7.02 -5.79
C CYS A 75 -1.25 -6.51 -6.80
N ALA A 76 -1.87 -7.41 -7.57
CA ALA A 76 -2.86 -7.07 -8.60
C ALA A 76 -4.28 -6.81 -8.05
N ALA A 77 -4.54 -7.15 -6.79
CA ALA A 77 -5.85 -6.98 -6.16
C ALA A 77 -5.81 -5.95 -5.04
N VAL A 78 -6.88 -5.16 -4.94
CA VAL A 78 -7.06 -4.14 -3.89
C VAL A 78 -8.43 -4.31 -3.21
N SER A 79 -8.54 -3.81 -1.98
CA SER A 79 -9.84 -3.65 -1.34
C SER A 79 -10.67 -2.58 -2.07
N ASP A 80 -12.00 -2.61 -1.93
CA ASP A 80 -12.81 -1.44 -2.27
C ASP A 80 -12.37 -0.26 -1.38
N PRO A 81 -11.96 0.89 -1.96
CA PRO A 81 -11.53 2.02 -1.17
C PRO A 81 -12.68 2.74 -0.47
N TRP A 82 -12.34 3.34 0.65
CA TRP A 82 -13.14 4.35 1.31
C TRP A 82 -12.82 5.73 0.72
N LEU A 83 -13.84 6.53 0.48
CA LEU A 83 -13.71 7.97 0.31
C LEU A 83 -13.89 8.62 1.67
N SER A 84 -12.93 9.43 2.09
CA SER A 84 -12.95 10.09 3.40
C SER A 84 -12.66 11.58 3.26
N TYR A 85 -13.29 12.40 4.10
CA TYR A 85 -12.91 13.78 4.25
C TYR A 85 -12.85 14.19 5.74
N TYR A 86 -11.98 15.15 6.01
CA TYR A 86 -11.63 15.60 7.36
C TYR A 86 -11.88 17.09 7.47
N LEU A 87 -12.76 17.47 8.36
CA LEU A 87 -13.06 18.84 8.77
C LEU A 87 -12.25 19.23 10.00
N ASP A 88 -12.48 20.42 10.54
CA ASP A 88 -11.83 20.90 11.76
C ASP A 88 -11.96 19.88 12.90
N GLY A 89 -10.85 19.55 13.54
CA GLY A 89 -10.74 18.49 14.54
C GLY A 89 -10.65 17.07 13.99
N GLY A 90 -10.86 16.89 12.68
CA GLY A 90 -10.75 15.57 12.02
C GLY A 90 -9.33 15.01 12.10
N ARG A 91 -9.18 13.75 12.54
CA ARG A 91 -7.88 13.09 12.74
C ARG A 91 -7.99 11.57 12.77
N GLN A 92 -6.84 10.92 12.67
CA GLN A 92 -6.64 9.51 13.04
C GLN A 92 -5.36 9.39 13.86
N GLU A 93 -5.45 8.83 15.07
CA GLU A 93 -4.28 8.51 15.87
C GLU A 93 -3.52 7.33 15.26
N LEU A 94 -2.27 7.13 15.68
CA LEU A 94 -1.43 6.07 15.15
C LEU A 94 -2.06 4.69 15.36
N HIS A 95 -2.16 3.93 14.29
CA HIS A 95 -2.65 2.55 14.25
C HIS A 95 -1.93 1.79 13.14
N ALA A 96 -2.09 0.47 13.13
CA ALA A 96 -1.58 -0.40 12.07
C ALA A 96 -2.74 -1.15 11.41
N ASP A 97 -2.61 -1.42 10.10
CA ASP A 97 -3.62 -2.06 9.27
C ASP A 97 -3.28 -3.53 8.94
N VAL A 98 -2.52 -4.19 9.80
CA VAL A 98 -1.99 -5.55 9.58
C VAL A 98 -3.00 -6.54 9.02
N PRO A 99 -4.27 -6.62 9.53
CA PRO A 99 -5.24 -7.61 9.03
C PRO A 99 -5.75 -7.33 7.61
N GLN A 100 -5.50 -6.13 7.07
CA GLN A 100 -6.11 -5.69 5.81
C GLN A 100 -5.30 -6.09 4.57
N GLY A 101 -3.99 -6.20 4.70
CA GLY A 101 -3.08 -6.57 3.63
C GLY A 101 -1.66 -6.06 3.86
N PRO A 102 -0.69 -6.41 3.00
CA PRO A 102 0.71 -6.04 3.19
C PRO A 102 1.00 -4.56 2.98
N TRP A 103 0.17 -3.86 2.20
CA TRP A 103 0.35 -2.46 1.85
C TRP A 103 -0.94 -1.67 2.01
N SER A 104 -0.84 -0.53 2.68
CA SER A 104 -1.88 0.51 2.72
C SER A 104 -1.61 1.55 1.65
N TYR A 105 -2.66 2.15 1.11
CA TYR A 105 -2.54 3.28 0.20
C TYR A 105 -3.51 4.40 0.55
N VAL A 106 -3.07 5.62 0.28
CA VAL A 106 -3.86 6.86 0.38
C VAL A 106 -3.70 7.62 -0.93
N TYR A 107 -4.81 7.85 -1.63
CA TYR A 107 -4.86 8.64 -2.84
C TYR A 107 -5.58 9.97 -2.57
N SER A 108 -4.90 11.09 -2.74
CA SER A 108 -5.40 12.41 -2.36
C SER A 108 -6.13 13.12 -3.49
N LEU A 109 -7.33 13.61 -3.17
CA LEU A 109 -8.11 14.56 -3.95
C LEU A 109 -8.16 15.94 -3.28
N THR A 110 -7.32 16.19 -2.27
CA THR A 110 -7.24 17.48 -1.57
C THR A 110 -6.79 18.57 -2.54
N ARG A 111 -7.58 19.62 -2.65
CA ARG A 111 -7.33 20.75 -3.54
C ARG A 111 -7.65 22.05 -2.82
N ASP A 112 -6.79 23.05 -2.99
CA ASP A 112 -6.96 24.38 -2.40
C ASP A 112 -7.32 24.32 -0.88
N PRO A 113 -6.44 23.72 -0.03
CA PRO A 113 -6.78 23.45 1.35
C PRO A 113 -7.06 24.75 2.14
N GLY A 114 -8.21 24.78 2.80
CA GLY A 114 -8.55 25.85 3.74
C GLY A 114 -8.19 25.51 5.17
N PHE A 115 -7.16 24.67 5.38
CA PHE A 115 -6.80 24.14 6.68
C PHE A 115 -5.27 24.03 6.85
N THR A 116 -4.85 23.81 8.10
CA THR A 116 -3.51 23.37 8.47
C THR A 116 -3.58 21.97 9.08
N GLY A 117 -2.46 21.25 9.16
CA GLY A 117 -2.47 19.85 9.57
C GLY A 117 -2.99 18.93 8.46
N GLY A 118 -3.57 17.79 8.83
CA GLY A 118 -4.14 16.84 7.88
C GLY A 118 -3.10 16.04 7.10
N GLU A 119 -1.82 16.06 7.50
CA GLU A 119 -0.79 15.22 6.92
C GLU A 119 -1.07 13.74 7.22
N THR A 120 -0.76 12.86 6.29
CA THR A 120 -0.54 11.44 6.60
C THR A 120 0.74 11.34 7.41
N VAL A 121 0.69 10.76 8.59
CA VAL A 121 1.85 10.57 9.45
C VAL A 121 2.23 9.11 9.52
N LEU A 122 3.52 8.80 9.41
CA LEU A 122 4.09 7.46 9.53
C LEU A 122 5.14 7.48 10.62
N LEU A 123 5.16 6.46 11.48
CA LEU A 123 6.24 6.29 12.44
C LEU A 123 7.54 6.04 11.69
N ARG A 124 8.63 6.69 12.12
CA ARG A 124 9.96 6.52 11.53
C ARG A 124 10.59 5.20 11.97
N ASP A 125 11.35 4.58 11.09
CA ASP A 125 12.09 3.35 11.39
C ASP A 125 13.12 3.57 12.51
N GLU A 126 13.71 4.77 12.57
CA GLU A 126 14.72 5.17 13.56
C GLU A 126 14.20 5.20 15.00
N VAL A 127 12.89 5.14 15.20
CA VAL A 127 12.31 5.00 16.55
C VAL A 127 12.81 3.75 17.26
N LEU A 128 13.12 2.69 16.52
CA LEU A 128 13.70 1.47 17.09
C LEU A 128 15.13 1.68 17.59
N ASP A 129 15.84 2.65 17.03
CA ASP A 129 17.22 3.00 17.39
C ASP A 129 17.29 4.10 18.46
N TYR A 130 16.12 4.59 18.94
CA TYR A 130 16.01 5.67 19.91
C TYR A 130 16.90 5.47 21.14
N TRP A 131 16.91 4.26 21.72
CA TRP A 131 17.68 3.97 22.93
C TRP A 131 19.17 3.91 22.70
N THR A 132 19.64 3.65 21.49
CA THR A 132 21.09 3.67 21.16
C THR A 132 21.63 5.08 21.00
N GLY A 133 20.74 6.04 20.64
CA GLY A 133 21.06 7.46 20.50
C GLY A 133 20.44 8.36 21.58
N PHE A 134 19.95 7.77 22.69
CA PHE A 134 19.29 8.52 23.73
C PHE A 134 20.22 9.57 24.36
N ASP A 135 19.79 10.81 24.34
CA ASP A 135 20.41 11.95 25.01
C ASP A 135 19.38 12.57 25.94
N ALA A 136 19.64 12.51 27.26
CA ALA A 136 18.73 13.04 28.26
C ALA A 136 18.59 14.58 28.20
N GLU A 137 19.57 15.27 27.64
CA GLU A 137 19.57 16.73 27.45
C GLU A 137 18.80 17.15 26.19
N ARG A 138 18.54 16.21 25.29
CA ARG A 138 17.77 16.41 24.04
C ARG A 138 16.68 15.36 23.90
N PRO A 139 15.58 15.47 24.67
CA PRO A 139 14.48 14.52 24.55
C PRO A 139 13.89 14.56 23.14
N LEU A 140 13.56 13.39 22.57
CA LEU A 140 12.82 13.30 21.31
C LEU A 140 11.37 13.73 21.54
N GLU A 141 10.94 14.68 20.74
CA GLU A 141 9.54 15.06 20.68
C GLU A 141 8.77 14.15 19.71
N ARG A 142 7.43 14.07 19.90
CA ARG A 142 6.56 13.25 19.02
C ARG A 142 6.79 13.54 17.53
N ASP A 143 7.03 14.79 17.18
CA ASP A 143 7.23 15.21 15.79
C ASP A 143 8.55 14.68 15.20
N ASP A 144 9.57 14.45 16.02
CA ASP A 144 10.82 13.84 15.60
C ASP A 144 10.66 12.36 15.23
N LEU A 145 9.62 11.71 15.75
CA LEU A 145 9.32 10.28 15.55
C LEU A 145 8.48 10.02 14.30
N LEU A 146 8.00 11.06 13.63
CA LEU A 146 7.03 10.95 12.54
C LEU A 146 7.54 11.52 11.22
N HIS A 147 7.34 10.76 10.15
CA HIS A 147 7.32 11.31 8.80
C HIS A 147 5.96 11.95 8.54
N ARG A 148 5.95 13.22 8.12
CA ARG A 148 4.75 13.94 7.73
C ARG A 148 4.68 14.06 6.22
N ILE A 149 3.58 13.61 5.64
CA ILE A 149 3.33 13.62 4.21
C ILE A 149 2.12 14.50 3.93
N SER A 150 2.34 15.64 3.32
CA SER A 150 1.26 16.56 2.91
C SER A 150 0.27 15.88 1.97
N SER A 151 -1.00 16.21 2.11
CA SER A 151 -2.06 15.66 1.25
C SER A 151 -2.20 16.53 -0.01
N GLU A 152 -1.34 16.29 -0.99
CA GLU A 152 -1.35 17.02 -2.26
C GLU A 152 -2.34 16.42 -3.25
N PHE A 153 -2.85 17.27 -4.17
CA PHE A 153 -3.78 16.81 -5.20
C PHE A 153 -3.13 15.81 -6.14
N ASP A 154 -3.87 14.74 -6.50
CA ASP A 154 -3.43 13.67 -7.40
C ASP A 154 -2.15 12.95 -6.93
N GLN A 155 -2.02 12.79 -5.62
CA GLN A 155 -0.88 12.09 -5.01
C GLN A 155 -1.32 10.72 -4.49
N LEU A 156 -0.57 9.68 -4.86
CA LEU A 156 -0.66 8.33 -4.26
C LEU A 156 0.48 8.14 -3.27
N VAL A 157 0.14 7.82 -2.02
CA VAL A 157 1.07 7.38 -0.97
C VAL A 157 0.81 5.90 -0.70
N VAL A 158 1.86 5.09 -0.69
CA VAL A 158 1.80 3.66 -0.37
C VAL A 158 2.86 3.34 0.67
N PHE A 159 2.50 2.57 1.68
CA PHE A 159 3.37 2.20 2.79
C PHE A 159 3.01 0.82 3.35
N ASP A 160 3.95 0.21 4.07
CA ASP A 160 3.73 -1.07 4.76
C ASP A 160 2.63 -0.91 5.81
N SER A 161 1.60 -1.76 5.75
CA SER A 161 0.45 -1.71 6.66
C SER A 161 0.80 -1.94 8.13
N ARG A 162 1.99 -2.47 8.42
CA ARG A 162 2.48 -2.69 9.79
C ARG A 162 3.05 -1.43 10.43
N VAL A 163 3.51 -0.47 9.60
CA VAL A 163 4.03 0.80 10.10
C VAL A 163 2.90 1.56 10.77
N PRO A 164 3.04 1.95 12.05
CA PRO A 164 2.06 2.79 12.71
C PRO A 164 1.89 4.11 11.95
N HIS A 165 0.65 4.40 11.59
CA HIS A 165 0.32 5.54 10.76
C HIS A 165 -1.00 6.19 11.21
N GLY A 166 -1.22 7.42 10.76
CA GLY A 166 -2.41 8.17 11.11
C GLY A 166 -2.59 9.42 10.26
N VAL A 167 -3.43 10.31 10.74
CA VAL A 167 -3.69 11.63 10.14
C VAL A 167 -3.62 12.67 11.24
N SER A 168 -2.71 13.65 11.09
CA SER A 168 -2.64 14.78 12.00
C SER A 168 -3.94 15.60 11.98
N ALA A 169 -4.27 16.24 13.10
CA ALA A 169 -5.53 16.96 13.22
C ALA A 169 -5.64 18.09 12.18
N VAL A 170 -6.71 18.06 11.40
CA VAL A 170 -7.10 19.17 10.51
C VAL A 170 -7.57 20.34 11.35
N ARG A 171 -7.18 21.56 11.00
CA ARG A 171 -7.54 22.81 11.71
C ARG A 171 -7.95 23.88 10.71
N GLY A 172 -9.08 24.56 10.99
CA GLY A 172 -9.47 25.80 10.33
C GLY A 172 -10.50 25.67 9.22
N THR A 173 -10.99 24.47 8.86
CA THR A 173 -12.06 24.34 7.85
C THR A 173 -13.25 23.53 8.32
N THR A 174 -14.45 24.09 8.11
CA THR A 174 -15.73 23.38 8.23
C THR A 174 -16.38 23.15 6.85
N ASP A 175 -15.74 23.63 5.79
CA ASP A 175 -16.19 23.47 4.41
C ASP A 175 -15.64 22.18 3.80
N PRO A 176 -16.47 21.18 3.45
CA PRO A 176 -16.03 19.95 2.82
C PRO A 176 -15.26 20.17 1.51
N LEU A 177 -15.56 21.23 0.74
CA LEU A 177 -14.86 21.52 -0.51
C LEU A 177 -13.41 21.97 -0.29
N ARG A 178 -13.11 22.49 0.89
CA ARG A 178 -11.78 22.95 1.31
C ARG A 178 -11.14 22.01 2.34
N SER A 179 -11.71 20.84 2.53
CA SER A 179 -11.25 19.83 3.48
C SER A 179 -10.16 18.92 2.90
N ARG A 180 -9.52 18.15 3.76
CA ARG A 180 -8.70 17.01 3.32
C ARG A 180 -9.61 15.93 2.78
N VAL A 181 -9.44 15.57 1.50
CA VAL A 181 -10.26 14.56 0.79
C VAL A 181 -9.35 13.48 0.25
N VAL A 182 -9.58 12.22 0.61
CA VAL A 182 -8.76 11.09 0.17
C VAL A 182 -9.59 9.84 -0.13
N LEU A 183 -9.07 9.00 -1.03
CA LEU A 183 -9.47 7.60 -1.12
C LEU A 183 -8.38 6.76 -0.48
N HIS A 184 -8.75 5.82 0.38
CA HIS A 184 -7.79 4.93 1.01
C HIS A 184 -8.26 3.48 1.03
N GLY A 185 -7.31 2.57 1.06
CA GLY A 185 -7.56 1.14 1.05
C GLY A 185 -6.26 0.34 1.12
N TRP A 186 -6.34 -0.94 0.77
CA TRP A 186 -5.27 -1.89 0.95
C TRP A 186 -5.05 -2.73 -0.29
N PHE A 187 -3.79 -3.01 -0.59
CA PHE A 187 -3.44 -4.06 -1.54
C PHE A 187 -3.61 -5.41 -0.86
N ARG A 188 -4.25 -6.34 -1.57
CA ARG A 188 -4.37 -7.73 -1.10
C ARG A 188 -3.04 -8.46 -1.27
N PRO A 189 -2.77 -9.51 -0.46
CA PRO A 189 -1.57 -10.30 -0.62
C PRO A 189 -1.39 -10.78 -2.07
N PRO A 190 -0.14 -10.78 -2.57
CA PRO A 190 0.14 -11.28 -3.90
C PRO A 190 -0.13 -12.79 -3.98
N THR A 191 -0.53 -13.26 -5.15
CA THR A 191 -0.73 -14.69 -5.43
C THR A 191 0.19 -15.15 -6.53
N LEU A 192 0.61 -16.41 -6.48
CA LEU A 192 1.39 -17.03 -7.54
C LEU A 192 0.53 -17.03 -8.81
N THR A 193 1.07 -16.46 -9.90
CA THR A 193 0.41 -16.44 -11.21
C THR A 193 1.43 -16.68 -12.32
N ILE A 194 1.00 -17.35 -13.40
CA ILE A 194 1.78 -17.56 -14.60
C ILE A 194 0.98 -17.12 -15.81
N HIS A 195 1.61 -16.39 -16.71
CA HIS A 195 1.04 -15.93 -17.96
C HIS A 195 1.99 -16.24 -19.13
N GLY A 196 1.47 -16.52 -20.31
CA GLY A 196 2.26 -16.82 -21.50
C GLY A 196 2.16 -18.26 -21.95
N GLY A 197 3.28 -18.87 -22.37
CA GLY A 197 3.32 -20.20 -22.94
C GLY A 197 3.18 -21.36 -21.95
N LEU A 198 3.53 -21.14 -20.67
CA LEU A 198 3.43 -22.14 -19.62
C LEU A 198 2.08 -22.07 -18.90
N ARG A 199 1.55 -23.23 -18.51
CA ARG A 199 0.35 -23.37 -17.68
C ARG A 199 0.70 -23.67 -16.22
N PRO A 200 -0.21 -23.39 -15.25
CA PRO A 200 0.03 -23.66 -13.84
C PRO A 200 0.43 -25.10 -13.51
N ASP A 201 -0.16 -26.08 -14.19
CA ASP A 201 0.13 -27.51 -13.98
C ASP A 201 1.58 -27.87 -14.36
N GLN A 202 2.15 -27.20 -15.36
CA GLN A 202 3.53 -27.44 -15.83
C GLN A 202 4.61 -26.89 -14.90
N ILE A 203 4.28 -25.96 -14.02
CA ILE A 203 5.25 -25.33 -13.10
C ILE A 203 5.10 -25.78 -11.63
N THR A 204 4.15 -26.68 -11.34
CA THR A 204 3.81 -27.08 -9.95
C THR A 204 5.03 -27.64 -9.21
N GLU A 205 5.81 -28.53 -9.82
CA GLU A 205 7.00 -29.13 -9.19
C GLU A 205 8.09 -28.09 -8.96
N ALA A 206 8.37 -27.24 -9.95
CA ALA A 206 9.36 -26.18 -9.84
C ALA A 206 9.00 -25.18 -8.72
N THR A 207 7.73 -24.76 -8.66
CA THR A 207 7.28 -23.81 -7.64
C THR A 207 7.24 -24.42 -6.23
N ALA A 208 6.98 -25.71 -6.09
CA ALA A 208 7.09 -26.42 -4.82
C ALA A 208 8.56 -26.45 -4.33
N ALA A 209 9.51 -26.81 -5.20
CA ALA A 209 10.94 -26.78 -4.88
C ALA A 209 11.42 -25.36 -4.51
N LEU A 210 10.98 -24.34 -5.24
CA LEU A 210 11.28 -22.94 -4.93
C LEU A 210 10.76 -22.51 -3.56
N SER A 211 9.56 -22.99 -3.17
CA SER A 211 8.99 -22.72 -1.83
C SER A 211 9.82 -23.37 -0.71
N GLU A 212 10.37 -24.57 -0.94
CA GLU A 212 11.29 -25.21 0.01
C GLU A 212 12.61 -24.45 0.12
N HIS A 213 13.19 -24.00 -0.99
CA HIS A 213 14.40 -23.19 -1.01
C HIS A 213 14.18 -21.86 -0.24
N TRP A 214 13.01 -21.22 -0.41
CA TRP A 214 12.66 -20.05 0.38
C TRP A 214 12.61 -20.36 1.89
N ALA A 215 11.97 -21.45 2.27
CA ALA A 215 11.90 -21.84 3.67
C ALA A 215 13.30 -22.10 4.29
N GLN A 216 14.24 -22.60 3.50
CA GLN A 216 15.64 -22.78 3.93
C GLN A 216 16.39 -21.43 3.99
N ALA A 217 16.27 -20.61 2.94
CA ALA A 217 16.92 -19.30 2.86
C ALA A 217 16.45 -18.36 3.98
N SER A 218 15.14 -18.32 4.26
CA SER A 218 14.57 -17.48 5.30
C SER A 218 15.04 -17.89 6.70
N ARG A 219 15.13 -19.21 6.98
CA ARG A 219 15.70 -19.70 8.27
C ARG A 219 17.17 -19.34 8.44
N ALA A 220 17.94 -19.43 7.37
CA ALA A 220 19.39 -19.14 7.40
C ALA A 220 19.70 -17.64 7.55
N CYS A 221 18.76 -16.76 7.22
CA CYS A 221 18.94 -15.31 7.30
C CYS A 221 18.40 -14.68 8.60
N GLY A 222 17.97 -15.51 9.56
CA GLY A 222 17.40 -15.07 10.84
C GLY A 222 15.89 -14.86 10.78
N PRO A 223 15.27 -14.41 11.88
CA PRO A 223 13.83 -14.22 11.93
C PRO A 223 13.42 -13.06 11.04
N LEU A 224 12.64 -13.37 10.00
CA LEU A 224 12.12 -12.42 9.03
C LEU A 224 10.60 -12.29 9.18
N SER A 225 10.05 -11.14 8.80
CA SER A 225 8.61 -10.90 8.69
C SER A 225 8.30 -10.07 7.45
N GLY A 226 7.22 -10.40 6.75
CA GLY A 226 6.77 -9.65 5.59
C GLY A 226 6.62 -10.49 4.34
N VAL A 227 6.54 -9.81 3.20
CA VAL A 227 6.34 -10.39 1.87
C VAL A 227 7.48 -9.98 0.96
N ALA A 228 7.99 -10.94 0.16
CA ALA A 228 8.85 -10.67 -0.99
C ALA A 228 8.21 -11.26 -2.25
N VAL A 229 8.42 -10.60 -3.38
CA VAL A 229 7.82 -10.99 -4.65
C VAL A 229 8.85 -10.86 -5.75
N TRP A 230 8.88 -11.83 -6.66
CA TRP A 230 9.67 -11.78 -7.88
C TRP A 230 8.76 -11.86 -9.10
N GLU A 231 9.03 -11.00 -10.07
CA GLU A 231 8.61 -11.18 -11.43
C GLU A 231 9.70 -11.95 -12.15
N VAL A 232 9.38 -13.11 -12.70
CA VAL A 232 10.33 -13.98 -13.37
C VAL A 232 9.93 -14.09 -14.84
N ALA A 233 10.72 -13.50 -15.73
CA ALA A 233 10.59 -13.76 -17.15
C ALA A 233 11.19 -15.14 -17.45
N ILE A 234 10.46 -15.97 -18.21
CA ILE A 234 10.86 -17.34 -18.58
C ILE A 234 10.89 -17.41 -20.09
N ASP A 235 12.06 -17.68 -20.64
CA ASP A 235 12.26 -17.83 -22.06
C ASP A 235 11.66 -19.15 -22.59
N PRO A 236 11.43 -19.29 -23.91
CA PRO A 236 10.89 -20.53 -24.49
C PRO A 236 11.72 -21.76 -24.21
N ASP A 237 13.04 -21.63 -23.97
CA ASP A 237 13.95 -22.74 -23.62
C ASP A 237 13.89 -23.11 -22.11
N GLY A 238 13.08 -22.40 -21.31
CA GLY A 238 12.92 -22.61 -19.88
C GLY A 238 13.93 -21.85 -19.01
N SER A 239 14.76 -20.97 -19.57
CA SER A 239 15.66 -20.10 -18.80
C SER A 239 14.88 -19.04 -18.06
N ALA A 240 15.26 -18.75 -16.79
CA ALA A 240 14.55 -17.85 -15.91
C ALA A 240 15.35 -16.58 -15.61
N HIS A 241 14.70 -15.43 -15.67
CA HIS A 241 15.26 -14.11 -15.41
C HIS A 241 14.45 -13.40 -14.31
N PRO A 242 14.80 -13.63 -13.03
CA PRO A 242 14.06 -13.06 -11.90
C PRO A 242 14.42 -11.60 -11.66
N ARG A 243 13.39 -10.81 -11.35
CA ARG A 243 13.48 -9.42 -10.89
C ARG A 243 12.71 -9.28 -9.59
N PRO A 244 13.34 -8.95 -8.46
CA PRO A 244 12.61 -8.68 -7.22
C PRO A 244 11.78 -7.40 -7.37
N LEU A 245 10.56 -7.43 -6.85
CA LEU A 245 9.67 -6.29 -6.73
C LEU A 245 9.80 -5.67 -5.33
N THR A 246 9.15 -4.51 -5.13
CA THR A 246 9.13 -3.87 -3.81
C THR A 246 8.33 -4.73 -2.83
N GLY A 247 8.99 -5.20 -1.77
CA GLY A 247 8.42 -6.04 -0.72
C GLY A 247 8.40 -5.35 0.64
N THR A 248 7.79 -6.03 1.63
CA THR A 248 7.72 -5.60 3.02
C THR A 248 8.60 -6.45 3.93
N LEU A 249 9.56 -7.19 3.38
CA LEU A 249 10.40 -8.10 4.16
C LEU A 249 11.38 -7.33 5.05
N VAL A 250 11.29 -7.57 6.35
CA VAL A 250 12.17 -6.97 7.36
C VAL A 250 12.73 -8.05 8.31
N ALA A 251 13.85 -7.77 8.95
CA ALA A 251 14.35 -8.57 10.07
C ALA A 251 13.59 -8.20 11.35
N THR A 252 13.20 -9.20 12.15
CA THR A 252 12.54 -8.99 13.45
C THR A 252 13.54 -9.06 14.63
N ALA A 253 14.82 -9.23 14.34
CA ALA A 253 15.93 -9.14 15.30
C ALA A 253 17.09 -8.36 14.66
N HIS A 254 18.02 -7.87 15.48
CA HIS A 254 19.14 -6.97 15.12
C HIS A 254 20.14 -7.50 14.07
N SER A 255 19.68 -8.14 13.02
CA SER A 255 20.50 -8.53 11.87
C SER A 255 20.02 -7.77 10.63
N ALA A 256 20.55 -6.60 10.44
CA ALA A 256 20.18 -5.72 9.31
C ALA A 256 20.46 -6.34 7.92
N ALA A 257 21.28 -7.37 7.82
CA ALA A 257 21.63 -8.01 6.54
C ALA A 257 20.65 -9.12 6.12
N GLY A 258 19.79 -9.62 7.01
CA GLY A 258 18.94 -10.79 6.77
C GLY A 258 17.99 -10.67 5.58
N PRO A 259 17.16 -9.61 5.47
CA PRO A 259 16.20 -9.48 4.36
C PRO A 259 16.86 -9.43 2.99
N GLN A 260 17.90 -8.63 2.85
CA GLN A 260 18.64 -8.48 1.59
C GLN A 260 19.39 -9.76 1.19
N ALA A 261 19.94 -10.48 2.18
CA ALA A 261 20.61 -11.76 1.93
C ALA A 261 19.60 -12.83 1.48
N ALA A 262 18.41 -12.88 2.11
CA ALA A 262 17.34 -13.79 1.69
C ALA A 262 16.85 -13.50 0.27
N ILE A 263 16.66 -12.22 -0.07
CA ILE A 263 16.25 -11.79 -1.42
C ILE A 263 17.31 -12.20 -2.44
N ARG A 264 18.59 -11.92 -2.20
CA ARG A 264 19.69 -12.30 -3.11
C ARG A 264 19.73 -13.80 -3.32
N ARG A 265 19.77 -14.61 -2.24
CA ARG A 265 19.79 -16.08 -2.32
C ARG A 265 18.63 -16.62 -3.16
N MET A 266 17.42 -16.12 -2.92
CA MET A 266 16.26 -16.57 -3.66
C MET A 266 16.30 -16.13 -5.14
N THR A 267 16.83 -14.93 -5.42
CA THR A 267 17.06 -14.48 -6.79
C THR A 267 18.02 -15.42 -7.54
N ASP A 268 19.12 -15.82 -6.89
CA ASP A 268 20.09 -16.76 -7.49
C ASP A 268 19.47 -18.14 -7.74
N VAL A 269 18.66 -18.65 -6.81
CA VAL A 269 17.92 -19.92 -6.97
C VAL A 269 16.94 -19.83 -8.13
N LEU A 270 16.18 -18.76 -8.23
CA LEU A 270 15.23 -18.52 -9.33
C LEU A 270 15.96 -18.44 -10.67
N ALA A 271 17.10 -17.74 -10.75
CA ALA A 271 17.92 -17.64 -11.96
C ALA A 271 18.50 -18.98 -12.41
N GLY A 272 18.84 -19.85 -11.43
CA GLY A 272 19.31 -21.20 -11.68
C GLY A 272 18.22 -22.23 -12.00
N THR A 273 16.95 -21.87 -11.81
CA THR A 273 15.82 -22.78 -12.04
C THR A 273 15.55 -22.95 -13.53
N ARG A 274 15.36 -24.20 -13.97
CA ARG A 274 14.93 -24.53 -15.32
C ARG A 274 13.47 -24.91 -15.33
N PHE A 275 12.69 -24.14 -16.06
CA PHE A 275 11.28 -24.45 -16.33
C PHE A 275 11.12 -25.33 -17.56
N PRO A 276 9.98 -26.01 -17.76
CA PRO A 276 9.70 -26.73 -18.98
C PRO A 276 9.79 -25.81 -20.22
N PRO A 277 10.25 -26.30 -21.36
CA PRO A 277 10.24 -25.53 -22.59
C PRO A 277 8.80 -25.24 -23.04
N ALA A 278 8.61 -24.08 -23.65
CA ALA A 278 7.32 -23.62 -24.16
C ALA A 278 7.48 -22.99 -25.55
N THR A 279 6.39 -22.82 -26.28
CA THR A 279 6.40 -22.19 -27.60
C THR A 279 6.51 -20.67 -27.57
N GLN A 280 6.21 -20.07 -26.40
CA GLN A 280 6.22 -18.63 -26.18
C GLN A 280 6.83 -18.33 -24.81
N PRO A 281 7.40 -17.15 -24.60
CA PRO A 281 7.87 -16.74 -23.30
C PRO A 281 6.72 -16.68 -22.28
N SER A 282 7.07 -16.80 -21.01
CA SER A 282 6.12 -16.72 -19.89
C SER A 282 6.59 -15.73 -18.84
N THR A 283 5.67 -15.23 -18.02
CA THR A 283 5.97 -14.40 -16.88
C THR A 283 5.33 -15.03 -15.63
N LEU A 284 6.16 -15.41 -14.68
CA LEU A 284 5.77 -15.95 -13.39
C LEU A 284 5.85 -14.84 -12.33
N LEU A 285 4.77 -14.62 -11.59
CA LEU A 285 4.81 -13.87 -10.35
C LEU A 285 4.97 -14.87 -9.21
N PHE A 286 6.10 -14.80 -8.51
CA PHE A 286 6.45 -15.72 -7.42
C PHE A 286 6.50 -14.96 -6.09
N PRO A 287 5.41 -14.98 -5.29
CA PRO A 287 5.36 -14.39 -3.97
C PRO A 287 5.78 -15.39 -2.89
N VAL A 288 6.41 -14.88 -1.85
CA VAL A 288 6.73 -15.61 -0.61
C VAL A 288 6.43 -14.75 0.60
N SER A 289 6.15 -15.39 1.73
CA SER A 289 5.94 -14.71 3.01
C SER A 289 6.82 -15.31 4.10
N ALA A 290 7.14 -14.49 5.11
CA ALA A 290 7.83 -14.89 6.32
C ALA A 290 7.12 -14.32 7.54
N GLY A 291 7.06 -15.07 8.65
CA GLY A 291 6.57 -14.58 9.94
C GLY A 291 5.07 -14.33 10.07
N PHE A 292 4.28 -14.51 9.01
CA PHE A 292 2.82 -14.46 9.09
C PHE A 292 2.29 -15.87 9.40
N ARG A 293 1.99 -16.11 10.65
CA ARG A 293 1.07 -17.17 11.10
C ARG A 293 -0.01 -16.56 11.96
#